data_a5315bc8e1713c9da574b6bdba03d375
#
_entry.id   a5315bc8e1713c9da574b6bdba03d375
#
_cell.length_a   1.000
_cell.length_b   1.000
_cell.length_c   1.000
_cell.angle_alpha   90.00
_cell.angle_beta   90.00
_cell.angle_gamma   90.00
#
_symmetry.space_group_name_H-M   'P 1'
#
loop_
_entity.id
_entity.type
_entity.pdbx_description
1 polymer ?
#
loop_
_entity_poly.entity_id
_entity_poly.type
_entity_poly.pdbx_seq_one_letter_code
_entity_poly.pdbx_strand_id
1 'polypeptide(L)'
;MTADELVDALQEAWQGRRRGAFRDMLAVDVHWTDPFCEEPIFGPEAIGDHASLLWEAFPDARVEASGQRLGDGHFIAAPIRITGTHAGELPSLPPTGRQVAVHAVLYCELDPPRERLWRVRVFLDGYDAAVQMGVLPKRGSFAERAMLVVRGFGVRRGGSGEVEGGPPAPR
;
A
#
# COMPACT_ATOMS: atom_id res chain seq x y z
N MET A 1 -1.75 -19.32 19.36
CA MET A 1 -0.93 -19.22 18.13
C MET A 1 0.17 -18.19 18.38
N THR A 2 1.36 -18.42 17.87
CA THR A 2 2.44 -17.41 17.87
C THR A 2 2.13 -16.30 16.86
N ALA A 3 2.83 -15.16 16.96
CA ALA A 3 2.68 -14.08 15.98
C ALA A 3 2.97 -14.54 14.53
N ASP A 4 3.98 -15.39 14.36
CA ASP A 4 4.31 -15.98 13.06
C ASP A 4 3.20 -16.87 12.52
N GLU A 5 2.63 -17.75 13.36
CA GLU A 5 1.51 -18.62 12.98
C GLU A 5 0.25 -17.81 12.61
N LEU A 6 0.00 -16.68 13.29
CA LEU A 6 -1.10 -15.78 12.96
C LEU A 6 -0.91 -15.11 11.58
N VAL A 7 0.33 -14.68 11.28
CA VAL A 7 0.65 -14.10 9.96
C VAL A 7 0.57 -15.17 8.86
N ASP A 8 1.04 -16.39 9.13
CA ASP A 8 0.91 -17.51 8.19
C ASP A 8 -0.56 -17.81 7.90
N ALA A 9 -1.40 -17.90 8.93
CA ALA A 9 -2.84 -18.13 8.79
C ALA A 9 -3.51 -16.99 8.00
N LEU A 10 -3.09 -15.73 8.20
CA LEU A 10 -3.58 -14.59 7.44
C LEU A 10 -3.20 -14.70 5.96
N GLN A 11 -1.94 -15.03 5.66
CA GLN A 11 -1.48 -15.25 4.29
C GLN A 11 -2.20 -16.41 3.61
N GLU A 12 -2.41 -17.53 4.31
CA GLU A 12 -3.17 -18.67 3.81
C GLU A 12 -4.64 -18.33 3.54
N ALA A 13 -5.28 -17.55 4.41
CA ALA A 13 -6.64 -17.07 4.20
C ALA A 13 -6.75 -16.22 2.93
N TRP A 14 -5.79 -15.32 2.71
CA TRP A 14 -5.69 -14.51 1.48
C TRP A 14 -5.49 -15.38 0.24
N GLN A 15 -4.52 -16.29 0.24
CA GLN A 15 -4.20 -17.18 -0.87
C GLN A 15 -5.38 -18.11 -1.21
N GLY A 16 -6.00 -18.67 -0.18
CA GLY A 16 -7.12 -19.59 -0.30
C GLY A 16 -8.46 -18.90 -0.55
N ARG A 17 -8.51 -17.55 -0.57
CA ARG A 17 -9.74 -16.76 -0.69
C ARG A 17 -10.82 -17.16 0.31
N ARG A 18 -10.38 -17.43 1.54
CA ARG A 18 -11.25 -17.91 2.62
C ARG A 18 -11.73 -16.77 3.49
N ARG A 19 -12.73 -16.00 2.99
CA ARG A 19 -13.32 -14.85 3.69
C ARG A 19 -13.64 -15.16 5.17
N GLY A 20 -14.24 -16.30 5.45
CA GLY A 20 -14.64 -16.68 6.81
C GLY A 20 -13.47 -16.98 7.76
N ALA A 21 -12.27 -17.31 7.22
CA ALA A 21 -11.12 -17.66 8.02
C ALA A 21 -10.50 -16.45 8.76
N PHE A 22 -10.80 -15.22 8.33
CA PHE A 22 -10.32 -14.01 9.03
C PHE A 22 -10.78 -13.95 10.50
N ARG A 23 -11.91 -14.55 10.85
CA ARG A 23 -12.41 -14.62 12.24
C ARG A 23 -11.51 -15.44 13.16
N ASP A 24 -10.74 -16.38 12.60
CA ASP A 24 -9.92 -17.29 13.40
C ASP A 24 -8.63 -16.63 13.90
N MET A 25 -8.11 -15.64 13.16
CA MET A 25 -6.84 -14.97 13.45
C MET A 25 -6.96 -13.50 13.82
N LEU A 26 -8.09 -12.84 13.51
CA LEU A 26 -8.30 -11.42 13.78
C LEU A 26 -9.13 -11.21 15.05
N ALA A 27 -8.81 -10.19 15.83
CA ALA A 27 -9.62 -9.75 16.97
C ALA A 27 -10.97 -9.21 16.48
N VAL A 28 -12.02 -9.29 17.33
CA VAL A 28 -13.36 -8.83 16.96
C VAL A 28 -13.41 -7.33 16.65
N ASP A 29 -12.55 -6.55 17.30
CA ASP A 29 -12.37 -5.12 17.13
C ASP A 29 -11.10 -4.76 16.33
N VAL A 30 -10.64 -5.67 15.49
CA VAL A 30 -9.43 -5.46 14.67
C VAL A 30 -9.55 -4.21 13.81
N HIS A 31 -8.44 -3.50 13.67
CA HIS A 31 -8.28 -2.35 12.78
C HIS A 31 -7.39 -2.76 11.59
N TRP A 32 -7.90 -2.59 10.38
CA TRP A 32 -7.18 -2.86 9.14
C TRP A 32 -6.97 -1.60 8.33
N THR A 33 -5.76 -1.40 7.81
CA THR A 33 -5.45 -0.35 6.85
C THR A 33 -4.53 -0.86 5.75
N ASP A 34 -4.84 -0.53 4.52
CA ASP A 34 -4.00 -0.74 3.34
C ASP A 34 -4.20 0.42 2.35
N PRO A 35 -3.43 0.52 1.26
CA PRO A 35 -3.55 1.61 0.29
C PRO A 35 -4.87 1.68 -0.49
N PHE A 36 -5.72 0.68 -0.39
CA PHE A 36 -7.05 0.65 -1.02
C PHE A 36 -8.18 1.06 -0.07
N CYS A 37 -7.85 1.31 1.20
CA CYS A 37 -8.79 1.80 2.19
C CYS A 37 -8.75 3.33 2.26
N GLU A 38 -9.87 4.02 2.11
CA GLU A 38 -9.98 5.46 2.39
C GLU A 38 -9.94 5.74 3.90
N GLU A 39 -10.57 4.86 4.68
CA GLU A 39 -10.58 4.88 6.14
C GLU A 39 -10.27 3.48 6.70
N PRO A 40 -9.82 3.36 7.97
CA PRO A 40 -9.60 2.07 8.59
C PRO A 40 -10.86 1.20 8.56
N ILE A 41 -10.69 -0.08 8.26
CA ILE A 41 -11.75 -1.08 8.27
C ILE A 41 -11.74 -1.79 9.62
N PHE A 42 -12.91 -2.02 10.20
CA PHE A 42 -13.08 -2.61 11.53
C PHE A 42 -13.80 -3.94 11.46
N GLY A 43 -13.24 -4.91 12.17
CA GLY A 43 -13.84 -6.24 12.35
C GLY A 43 -13.57 -7.21 11.19
N PRO A 44 -13.51 -8.52 11.51
CA PRO A 44 -13.14 -9.57 10.54
C PRO A 44 -14.06 -9.68 9.34
N GLU A 45 -15.36 -9.39 9.52
CA GLU A 45 -16.37 -9.46 8.46
C GLU A 45 -16.09 -8.42 7.36
N ALA A 46 -15.96 -7.15 7.77
CA ALA A 46 -15.71 -6.05 6.84
C ALA A 46 -14.37 -6.21 6.12
N ILE A 47 -13.36 -6.75 6.82
CA ILE A 47 -12.07 -7.11 6.20
C ILE A 47 -12.26 -8.22 5.17
N GLY A 48 -13.12 -9.22 5.45
CA GLY A 48 -13.47 -10.26 4.49
C GLY A 48 -14.17 -9.72 3.24
N ASP A 49 -15.02 -8.69 3.40
CA ASP A 49 -15.67 -8.00 2.28
C ASP A 49 -14.65 -7.24 1.44
N HIS A 50 -13.78 -6.49 2.10
CA HIS A 50 -12.68 -5.77 1.45
C HIS A 50 -11.74 -6.72 0.69
N ALA A 51 -11.36 -7.85 1.30
CA ALA A 51 -10.56 -8.88 0.64
C ALA A 51 -11.26 -9.43 -0.61
N SER A 52 -12.58 -9.62 -0.55
CA SER A 52 -13.36 -10.11 -1.69
C SER A 52 -13.31 -9.14 -2.88
N LEU A 53 -13.41 -7.82 -2.64
CA LEU A 53 -13.26 -6.81 -3.67
C LEU A 53 -11.87 -6.87 -4.32
N LEU A 54 -10.81 -7.03 -3.52
CA LEU A 54 -9.45 -7.15 -4.04
C LEU A 54 -9.22 -8.45 -4.82
N TRP A 55 -9.84 -9.55 -4.42
CA TRP A 55 -9.79 -10.81 -5.18
C TRP A 55 -10.52 -10.74 -6.52
N GLU A 56 -11.60 -9.97 -6.60
CA GLU A 56 -12.29 -9.69 -7.85
C GLU A 56 -11.44 -8.79 -8.76
N ALA A 57 -10.82 -7.76 -8.19
CA ALA A 57 -9.94 -6.86 -8.93
C ALA A 57 -8.65 -7.55 -9.43
N PHE A 58 -8.10 -8.49 -8.64
CA PHE A 58 -6.89 -9.24 -8.95
C PHE A 58 -7.12 -10.75 -8.81
N PRO A 59 -7.78 -11.39 -9.80
CA PRO A 59 -8.19 -12.80 -9.68
C PRO A 59 -7.05 -13.81 -9.64
N ASP A 60 -5.84 -13.43 -10.03
CA ASP A 60 -4.62 -14.23 -9.98
C ASP A 60 -3.64 -13.77 -8.87
N ALA A 61 -4.09 -12.91 -7.95
CA ALA A 61 -3.24 -12.35 -6.90
C ALA A 61 -2.58 -13.43 -6.04
N ARG A 62 -1.28 -13.23 -5.78
CA ARG A 62 -0.47 -14.05 -4.87
C ARG A 62 0.24 -13.17 -3.88
N VAL A 63 0.34 -13.66 -2.64
CA VAL A 63 1.07 -13.04 -1.55
C VAL A 63 2.12 -14.03 -1.08
N GLU A 64 3.38 -13.66 -1.19
CA GLU A 64 4.52 -14.51 -0.87
C GLU A 64 5.40 -13.82 0.18
N ALA A 65 5.97 -14.58 1.12
CA ALA A 65 7.00 -14.06 2.00
C ALA A 65 8.23 -13.62 1.18
N SER A 66 8.76 -12.44 1.44
CA SER A 66 9.89 -11.89 0.68
C SER A 66 11.11 -11.51 1.53
N GLY A 67 11.09 -11.83 2.83
CA GLY A 67 12.20 -11.53 3.73
C GLY A 67 11.98 -12.08 5.14
N GLN A 68 12.94 -11.80 6.02
CA GLN A 68 12.88 -12.19 7.41
C GLN A 68 11.80 -11.35 8.14
N ARG A 69 10.95 -12.01 8.91
CA ARG A 69 10.02 -11.37 9.83
C ARG A 69 10.75 -10.85 11.06
N LEU A 70 10.30 -9.72 11.57
CA LEU A 70 10.85 -9.07 12.78
C LEU A 70 9.71 -8.80 13.76
N GLY A 71 9.90 -9.16 15.01
CA GLY A 71 8.90 -8.93 16.06
C GLY A 71 9.42 -9.25 17.44
N ASP A 72 8.66 -8.87 18.47
CA ASP A 72 8.98 -9.09 19.90
C ASP A 72 7.86 -9.83 20.65
N GLY A 73 6.87 -10.37 19.90
CA GLY A 73 5.69 -11.04 20.44
C GLY A 73 4.51 -10.11 20.79
N HIS A 74 4.67 -8.78 20.68
CA HIS A 74 3.57 -7.80 20.72
C HIS A 74 3.22 -7.31 19.35
N PHE A 75 4.21 -7.24 18.47
CA PHE A 75 4.04 -6.90 17.07
C PHE A 75 4.92 -7.78 16.19
N ILE A 76 4.59 -7.81 14.91
CA ILE A 76 5.38 -8.48 13.87
C ILE A 76 5.33 -7.67 12.58
N ALA A 77 6.49 -7.46 11.98
CA ALA A 77 6.64 -6.91 10.64
C ALA A 77 7.06 -8.03 9.69
N ALA A 78 6.25 -8.31 8.69
CA ALA A 78 6.47 -9.37 7.71
C ALA A 78 6.64 -8.78 6.31
N PRO A 79 7.86 -8.79 5.74
CA PRO A 79 8.07 -8.44 4.35
C PRO A 79 7.38 -9.45 3.44
N ILE A 80 6.57 -8.95 2.50
CA ILE A 80 5.84 -9.75 1.53
C ILE A 80 6.02 -9.19 0.12
N ARG A 81 5.80 -10.04 -0.86
CA ARG A 81 5.66 -9.65 -2.26
C ARG A 81 4.25 -9.98 -2.71
N ILE A 82 3.60 -9.00 -3.33
CA ILE A 82 2.26 -9.13 -3.90
C ILE A 82 2.39 -9.06 -5.41
N THR A 83 1.82 -10.03 -6.11
CA THR A 83 1.76 -10.06 -7.57
C THR A 83 0.34 -10.32 -8.01
N GLY A 84 -0.08 -9.79 -9.16
CA GLY A 84 -1.39 -10.06 -9.73
C GLY A 84 -1.65 -9.24 -10.99
N THR A 85 -2.72 -9.57 -11.71
CA THR A 85 -3.19 -8.84 -12.88
C THR A 85 -4.44 -8.06 -12.52
N HIS A 86 -4.43 -6.75 -12.76
CA HIS A 86 -5.60 -5.89 -12.53
C HIS A 86 -6.64 -6.15 -13.61
N ALA A 87 -7.51 -7.12 -13.38
CA ALA A 87 -8.50 -7.63 -14.32
C ALA A 87 -9.95 -7.29 -13.96
N GLY A 88 -10.24 -6.90 -12.69
CA GLY A 88 -11.53 -6.45 -12.22
C GLY A 88 -11.56 -4.98 -11.83
N GLU A 89 -12.70 -4.47 -11.42
CA GLU A 89 -12.87 -3.06 -11.04
C GLU A 89 -12.32 -2.79 -9.64
N LEU A 90 -11.64 -1.67 -9.48
CA LEU A 90 -11.35 -1.02 -8.19
C LEU A 90 -12.17 0.26 -8.05
N PRO A 91 -12.41 0.77 -6.84
CA PRO A 91 -13.06 2.06 -6.67
C PRO A 91 -12.39 3.14 -7.54
N SER A 92 -13.15 3.76 -8.44
CA SER A 92 -12.68 4.80 -9.37
C SER A 92 -11.62 4.38 -10.41
N LEU A 93 -11.34 3.08 -10.57
CA LEU A 93 -10.36 2.58 -11.54
C LEU A 93 -10.88 1.35 -12.29
N PRO A 94 -11.19 1.48 -13.61
CA PRO A 94 -11.57 0.34 -14.42
C PRO A 94 -10.40 -0.63 -14.64
N PRO A 95 -10.65 -1.89 -15.00
CA PRO A 95 -9.61 -2.89 -15.24
C PRO A 95 -8.59 -2.39 -16.27
N THR A 96 -7.31 -2.49 -15.93
CA THR A 96 -6.22 -2.06 -16.84
C THR A 96 -5.60 -3.23 -17.59
N GLY A 97 -5.85 -4.47 -17.19
CA GLY A 97 -5.25 -5.69 -17.74
C GLY A 97 -3.74 -5.82 -17.49
N ARG A 98 -3.18 -4.95 -16.64
CA ARG A 98 -1.73 -4.92 -16.39
C ARG A 98 -1.34 -5.75 -15.19
N GLN A 99 -0.16 -6.36 -15.28
CA GLN A 99 0.47 -7.05 -14.16
C GLN A 99 1.08 -6.05 -13.20
N VAL A 100 0.94 -6.34 -11.91
CA VAL A 100 1.51 -5.60 -10.79
C VAL A 100 2.37 -6.54 -9.97
N ALA A 101 3.56 -6.09 -9.58
CA ALA A 101 4.45 -6.80 -8.67
C ALA A 101 5.05 -5.79 -7.70
N VAL A 102 4.63 -5.82 -6.45
CA VAL A 102 5.05 -4.86 -5.43
C VAL A 102 5.60 -5.54 -4.20
N HIS A 103 6.58 -4.90 -3.58
CA HIS A 103 7.02 -5.27 -2.23
C HIS A 103 6.18 -4.50 -1.22
N ALA A 104 5.79 -5.20 -0.16
CA ALA A 104 5.01 -4.64 0.91
C ALA A 104 5.55 -5.10 2.27
N VAL A 105 5.16 -4.40 3.32
CA VAL A 105 5.36 -4.83 4.70
C VAL A 105 3.99 -4.94 5.35
N LEU A 106 3.69 -6.14 5.81
CA LEU A 106 2.56 -6.40 6.67
C LEU A 106 3.01 -6.15 8.11
N TYR A 107 2.50 -5.09 8.72
CA TYR A 107 2.75 -4.76 10.12
C TYR A 107 1.52 -5.13 10.95
N CYS A 108 1.71 -6.01 11.93
CA CYS A 108 0.65 -6.51 12.78
C CYS A 108 0.98 -6.25 14.25
N GLU A 109 0.00 -5.75 15.00
CA GLU A 109 0.02 -5.69 16.46
C GLU A 109 -0.95 -6.76 16.99
N LEU A 110 -0.54 -7.44 18.07
CA LEU A 110 -1.37 -8.46 18.71
C LEU A 110 -2.23 -7.81 19.80
N ASP A 111 -3.37 -8.43 20.08
CA ASP A 111 -4.22 -8.06 21.22
C ASP A 111 -3.51 -8.29 22.56
N PRO A 112 -3.98 -7.71 23.68
CA PRO A 112 -3.33 -7.88 24.98
C PRO A 112 -3.10 -9.33 25.40
N PRO A 113 -4.03 -10.30 25.16
CA PRO A 113 -3.79 -11.72 25.40
C PRO A 113 -2.76 -12.34 24.45
N ARG A 114 -2.41 -11.66 23.34
CA ARG A 114 -1.53 -12.14 22.26
C ARG A 114 -2.04 -13.39 21.56
N GLU A 115 -3.33 -13.46 21.39
CA GLU A 115 -4.02 -14.60 20.76
C GLU A 115 -4.46 -14.30 19.33
N ARG A 116 -4.63 -13.00 19.00
CA ARG A 116 -5.16 -12.52 17.72
C ARG A 116 -4.48 -11.27 17.23
N LEU A 117 -4.52 -11.05 15.92
CA LEU A 117 -4.09 -9.79 15.30
C LEU A 117 -5.15 -8.71 15.56
N TRP A 118 -4.74 -7.63 16.20
CA TRP A 118 -5.63 -6.53 16.59
C TRP A 118 -5.48 -5.29 15.71
N ARG A 119 -4.27 -5.00 15.24
CA ARG A 119 -4.02 -3.99 14.20
C ARG A 119 -3.22 -4.60 13.08
N VAL A 120 -3.68 -4.38 11.86
CA VAL A 120 -3.00 -4.84 10.65
C VAL A 120 -2.85 -3.66 9.71
N ARG A 121 -1.63 -3.39 9.29
CA ARG A 121 -1.30 -2.33 8.33
C ARG A 121 -0.47 -2.90 7.20
N VAL A 122 -0.87 -2.60 5.99
CA VAL A 122 -0.12 -2.98 4.79
C VAL A 122 0.53 -1.73 4.20
N PHE A 123 1.85 -1.69 4.19
CA PHE A 123 2.64 -0.61 3.60
C PHE A 123 3.24 -1.08 2.29
N LEU A 124 3.00 -0.35 1.21
CA LEU A 124 3.62 -0.59 -0.09
C LEU A 124 3.88 0.73 -0.82
N ASP A 125 4.70 0.70 -1.87
CA ASP A 125 4.86 1.85 -2.75
C ASP A 125 3.65 1.97 -3.68
N GLY A 126 2.66 2.75 -3.25
CA GLY A 126 1.43 3.00 -4.02
C GLY A 126 1.69 3.75 -5.33
N TYR A 127 2.76 4.58 -5.40
CA TYR A 127 3.14 5.24 -6.64
C TYR A 127 3.65 4.21 -7.67
N ASP A 128 4.51 3.30 -7.26
CA ASP A 128 5.02 2.25 -8.14
C ASP A 128 3.89 1.34 -8.63
N ALA A 129 2.98 0.93 -7.74
CA ALA A 129 1.79 0.18 -8.11
C ALA A 129 0.94 0.93 -9.17
N ALA A 130 0.68 2.22 -8.97
CA ALA A 130 -0.08 3.04 -9.90
C ALA A 130 0.63 3.22 -11.26
N VAL A 131 1.97 3.31 -11.27
CA VAL A 131 2.78 3.33 -12.50
C VAL A 131 2.68 1.99 -13.23
N GLN A 132 2.77 0.87 -12.53
CA GLN A 132 2.65 -0.46 -13.11
C GLN A 132 1.25 -0.69 -13.71
N MET A 133 0.20 -0.25 -13.02
CA MET A 133 -1.17 -0.26 -13.53
C MET A 133 -1.41 0.74 -14.69
N GLY A 134 -0.46 1.66 -14.94
CA GLY A 134 -0.57 2.67 -16.00
C GLY A 134 -1.45 3.86 -15.64
N VAL A 135 -1.78 4.04 -14.38
CA VAL A 135 -2.56 5.17 -13.85
C VAL A 135 -1.69 6.42 -13.73
N LEU A 136 -0.42 6.24 -13.35
CA LEU A 136 0.56 7.30 -13.25
C LEU A 136 1.71 7.12 -14.24
N PRO A 137 2.34 8.22 -14.69
CA PRO A 137 3.53 8.15 -15.53
C PRO A 137 4.75 7.66 -14.72
N LYS A 138 5.69 7.01 -15.42
CA LYS A 138 6.97 6.60 -14.80
C LYS A 138 7.74 7.81 -14.28
N ARG A 139 8.38 7.68 -13.11
CA ARG A 139 9.25 8.71 -12.53
C ARG A 139 10.35 9.12 -13.51
N GLY A 140 10.60 10.43 -13.62
CA GLY A 140 11.58 11.00 -14.53
C GLY A 140 11.17 11.06 -16.00
N SER A 141 9.97 10.55 -16.36
CA SER A 141 9.45 10.59 -17.72
C SER A 141 9.00 12.01 -18.15
N PHE A 142 8.93 12.23 -19.47
CA PHE A 142 8.37 13.48 -20.00
C PHE A 142 6.90 13.67 -19.57
N ALA A 143 6.13 12.59 -19.49
CA ALA A 143 4.73 12.63 -19.06
C ALA A 143 4.59 13.05 -17.59
N GLU A 144 5.47 12.60 -16.70
CA GLU A 144 5.49 13.07 -15.31
C GLU A 144 5.79 14.57 -15.23
N ARG A 145 6.80 15.05 -15.99
CA ARG A 145 7.15 16.47 -16.06
C ARG A 145 5.98 17.31 -16.56
N ALA A 146 5.30 16.85 -17.62
CA ALA A 146 4.13 17.52 -18.15
C ALA A 146 3.00 17.58 -17.12
N MET A 147 2.72 16.48 -16.40
CA MET A 147 1.73 16.42 -15.32
C MET A 147 2.05 17.39 -14.19
N LEU A 148 3.33 17.49 -13.76
CA LEU A 148 3.75 18.41 -12.73
C LEU A 148 3.59 19.87 -13.16
N VAL A 149 3.91 20.20 -14.42
CA VAL A 149 3.71 21.54 -14.98
C VAL A 149 2.23 21.92 -15.00
N VAL A 150 1.35 21.03 -15.43
CA VAL A 150 -0.11 21.25 -15.46
C VAL A 150 -0.66 21.48 -14.04
N ARG A 151 -0.11 20.82 -13.03
CA ARG A 151 -0.48 21.00 -11.63
C ARG A 151 0.20 22.19 -10.94
N GLY A 152 0.96 23.02 -11.68
CA GLY A 152 1.63 24.22 -11.17
C GLY A 152 2.97 23.97 -10.47
N PHE A 153 3.47 22.72 -10.50
CA PHE A 153 4.80 22.39 -9.99
C PHE A 153 5.83 22.46 -11.13
N GLY A 154 6.87 23.30 -11.01
CA GLY A 154 8.00 23.30 -11.94
C GLY A 154 8.09 24.47 -12.92
N VAL A 155 7.22 25.46 -12.86
CA VAL A 155 7.45 26.76 -13.51
C VAL A 155 8.26 27.64 -12.56
N ARG A 156 9.57 27.46 -12.50
CA ARG A 156 10.43 28.56 -12.07
C ARG A 156 10.32 29.63 -13.14
N ARG A 157 9.53 30.66 -12.91
CA ARG A 157 9.72 31.94 -13.59
C ARG A 157 11.14 32.37 -13.27
N GLY A 158 12.01 32.38 -14.27
CA GLY A 158 13.30 33.04 -14.19
C GLY A 158 13.06 34.51 -13.88
N GLY A 159 13.20 34.87 -12.62
CA GLY A 159 13.35 36.27 -12.24
C GLY A 159 14.71 36.69 -12.76
N SER A 160 14.75 37.46 -13.83
CA SER A 160 15.89 38.32 -14.19
C SER A 160 16.04 39.33 -13.05
N GLY A 161 16.80 38.97 -12.02
CA GLY A 161 17.28 39.91 -11.03
C GLY A 161 18.40 40.70 -11.70
N GLU A 162 18.09 41.91 -12.21
CA GLU A 162 19.07 42.95 -12.39
C GLU A 162 19.74 43.21 -11.05
N VAL A 163 21.02 42.91 -10.99
CA VAL A 163 21.88 43.35 -9.89
C VAL A 163 22.11 44.84 -10.11
N GLU A 164 21.31 45.67 -9.50
CA GLU A 164 21.49 47.09 -9.43
C GLU A 164 22.77 47.39 -8.60
N GLY A 165 23.70 48.13 -9.23
CA GLY A 165 25.05 48.41 -8.72
C GLY A 165 25.01 49.15 -7.37
N GLY A 166 25.81 48.67 -6.43
CA GLY A 166 26.04 49.31 -5.16
C GLY A 166 26.75 50.66 -5.33
N PRO A 167 26.55 51.62 -4.40
CA PRO A 167 27.15 52.96 -4.48
C PRO A 167 28.66 52.92 -4.28
N PRO A 168 29.41 53.92 -4.86
CA PRO A 168 30.87 53.98 -4.74
C PRO A 168 31.27 54.37 -3.30
N ALA A 169 32.39 53.79 -2.84
CA ALA A 169 33.01 54.06 -1.55
C ALA A 169 33.51 55.54 -1.45
N PRO A 170 33.40 56.17 -0.27
CA PRO A 170 33.93 57.54 -0.05
C PRO A 170 35.44 57.50 0.06
N ARG A 171 36.04 58.63 -0.40
CA ARG A 171 37.50 58.88 -0.38
C ARG A 171 38.00 59.21 1.03
#